data_8b2592256a0c6d5cfd47ec52485a3c6d
#
_entry.id   8b2592256a0c6d5cfd47ec52485a3c6d
#
_cell.length_a   1.000
_cell.length_b   1.000
_cell.length_c   1.000
_cell.angle_alpha   90.00
_cell.angle_beta   90.00
_cell.angle_gamma   90.00
#
_symmetry.space_group_name_H-M   'P 1'
#
loop_
_entity.id
_entity.type
_entity.pdbx_description
1 polymer ?
#
loop_
_entity_poly.entity_id
_entity_poly.type
_entity_poly.pdbx_seq_one_letter_code
_entity_poly.pdbx_strand_id
1 'polypeptide(L)'
;MDYQTKPTSRRDLRRYSQILRKIFNVPLTGAFPVLEILDKITDVFRDCNYEIVDDKKLSPQTMARCTPNVQGGFIIEIKESIYVGAYEKQIGAFLGFICHEICHIFLFCIGFTPIFERSFENNELPAYCSVEWQAKALCAEVMIPYEETKGMSVTSIESTYHVSKAFARNRKKLWKE
;
A
#
# COMPACT_ATOMS: atom_id res chain seq x y z
N MET A 1 -9.97 2.67 -12.17
CA MET A 1 -11.29 2.02 -11.96
C MET A 1 -11.19 1.32 -10.62
N ASP A 2 -12.14 1.51 -9.71
CA ASP A 2 -12.15 0.87 -8.40
C ASP A 2 -13.10 -0.35 -8.44
N TYR A 3 -12.85 -1.34 -7.59
CA TYR A 3 -13.64 -2.56 -7.52
C TYR A 3 -14.19 -2.75 -6.13
N GLN A 4 -15.38 -3.35 -6.07
CA GLN A 4 -15.97 -3.78 -4.81
C GLN A 4 -15.25 -5.03 -4.28
N THR A 5 -15.11 -5.11 -2.96
CA THR A 5 -14.63 -6.29 -2.25
C THR A 5 -15.39 -6.42 -0.93
N LYS A 6 -15.13 -7.47 -0.16
CA LYS A 6 -15.74 -7.63 1.18
C LYS A 6 -15.41 -6.43 2.07
N PRO A 7 -16.35 -5.99 2.92
CA PRO A 7 -16.14 -4.83 3.79
C PRO A 7 -15.05 -5.10 4.84
N THR A 8 -14.30 -4.05 5.18
CA THR A 8 -13.37 -4.08 6.32
C THR A 8 -13.29 -2.72 7.01
N SER A 9 -12.97 -2.74 8.30
CA SER A 9 -12.79 -1.54 9.10
C SER A 9 -11.32 -1.10 9.17
N ARG A 10 -11.06 0.19 9.47
CA ARG A 10 -9.68 0.64 9.78
C ARG A 10 -9.07 -0.11 10.96
N ARG A 11 -9.88 -0.51 11.94
CA ARG A 11 -9.42 -1.30 13.09
C ARG A 11 -8.89 -2.66 12.65
N ASP A 12 -9.56 -3.32 11.71
CA ASP A 12 -9.10 -4.59 11.18
C ASP A 12 -7.88 -4.41 10.28
N LEU A 13 -7.83 -3.35 9.48
CA LEU A 13 -6.64 -3.01 8.69
C LEU A 13 -5.40 -2.73 9.57
N ARG A 14 -5.56 -2.16 10.78
CA ARG A 14 -4.47 -2.08 11.76
C ARG A 14 -3.96 -3.46 12.20
N ARG A 15 -4.86 -4.41 12.42
CA ARG A 15 -4.46 -5.80 12.75
C ARG A 15 -3.75 -6.44 11.56
N TYR A 16 -4.26 -6.23 10.34
CA TYR A 16 -3.64 -6.75 9.13
C TYR A 16 -2.26 -6.12 8.87
N SER A 17 -2.06 -4.85 9.18
CA SER A 17 -0.74 -4.22 9.08
C SER A 17 0.29 -4.86 10.00
N GLN A 18 -0.10 -5.26 11.20
CA GLN A 18 0.77 -6.00 12.13
C GLN A 18 1.11 -7.40 11.61
N ILE A 19 0.16 -8.07 10.97
CA ILE A 19 0.39 -9.37 10.33
C ILE A 19 1.36 -9.22 9.17
N LEU A 20 1.17 -8.22 8.30
CA LEU A 20 2.06 -7.94 7.17
C LEU A 20 3.50 -7.68 7.65
N ARG A 21 3.68 -6.86 8.68
CA ARG A 21 5.00 -6.62 9.28
C ARG A 21 5.64 -7.92 9.83
N LYS A 22 4.85 -8.76 10.52
CA LYS A 22 5.34 -10.03 11.06
C LYS A 22 5.76 -11.02 9.98
N ILE A 23 5.01 -11.14 8.89
CA ILE A 23 5.32 -12.03 7.77
C ILE A 23 6.72 -11.72 7.21
N PHE A 24 7.10 -10.45 7.15
CA PHE A 24 8.41 -10.02 6.68
C PHE A 24 9.45 -9.84 7.78
N ASN A 25 9.18 -10.27 9.01
CA ASN A 25 10.05 -10.09 10.18
C ASN A 25 10.42 -8.63 10.45
N VAL A 26 9.51 -7.70 10.15
CA VAL A 26 9.68 -6.26 10.44
C VAL A 26 9.12 -5.95 11.83
N PRO A 27 9.81 -5.15 12.65
CA PRO A 27 9.29 -4.69 13.93
C PRO A 27 7.91 -4.04 13.79
N LEU A 28 7.04 -4.17 14.78
CA LEU A 28 5.71 -3.55 14.77
C LEU A 28 5.77 -2.03 14.86
N THR A 29 6.93 -1.50 15.20
CA THR A 29 7.25 -0.10 15.42
C THR A 29 8.31 0.40 14.42
N GLY A 30 8.41 1.72 14.25
CA GLY A 30 9.39 2.34 13.36
C GLY A 30 9.05 2.30 11.86
N ALA A 31 9.95 2.81 11.04
CA ALA A 31 9.79 2.88 9.60
C ALA A 31 9.62 1.49 8.96
N PHE A 32 8.80 1.42 7.91
CA PHE A 32 8.60 0.19 7.12
C PHE A 32 9.60 0.17 5.96
N PRO A 33 10.48 -0.85 5.87
CA PRO A 33 11.55 -0.90 4.88
C PRO A 33 11.01 -1.36 3.51
N VAL A 34 10.28 -0.49 2.82
CA VAL A 34 9.48 -0.81 1.62
C VAL A 34 10.29 -1.54 0.54
N LEU A 35 11.52 -1.07 0.23
CA LEU A 35 12.33 -1.67 -0.83
C LEU A 35 12.86 -3.06 -0.45
N GLU A 36 13.27 -3.25 0.82
CA GLU A 36 13.66 -4.57 1.31
C GLU A 36 12.49 -5.57 1.28
N ILE A 37 11.28 -5.09 1.53
CA ILE A 37 10.06 -5.90 1.44
C ILE A 37 9.76 -6.23 -0.04
N LEU A 38 9.94 -5.27 -0.94
CA LEU A 38 9.76 -5.47 -2.37
C LEU A 38 10.72 -6.56 -2.89
N ASP A 39 11.99 -6.53 -2.47
CA ASP A 39 12.99 -7.54 -2.85
C ASP A 39 12.65 -8.94 -2.33
N LYS A 40 11.95 -9.03 -1.20
CA LYS A 40 11.52 -10.30 -0.59
C LYS A 40 10.12 -10.76 -1.02
N ILE A 41 9.48 -10.03 -1.93
CA ILE A 41 8.06 -10.29 -2.26
C ILE A 41 7.84 -11.69 -2.84
N THR A 42 8.77 -12.16 -3.67
CA THR A 42 8.78 -13.49 -4.28
C THR A 42 8.93 -14.62 -3.26
N ASP A 43 9.69 -14.37 -2.19
CA ASP A 43 9.93 -15.37 -1.15
C ASP A 43 8.69 -15.59 -0.27
N VAL A 44 7.88 -14.55 -0.12
CA VAL A 44 6.74 -14.53 0.82
C VAL A 44 5.42 -14.79 0.10
N PHE A 45 5.20 -14.17 -1.05
CA PHE A 45 3.96 -14.31 -1.82
C PHE A 45 4.23 -15.13 -3.08
N ARG A 46 3.69 -16.35 -3.09
CA ARG A 46 3.84 -17.27 -4.20
C ARG A 46 3.45 -16.63 -5.53
N ASP A 47 4.27 -16.85 -6.55
CA ASP A 47 4.04 -16.39 -7.93
C ASP A 47 3.87 -14.85 -8.06
N CYS A 48 4.34 -14.09 -7.05
CA CYS A 48 4.38 -12.63 -7.09
C CYS A 48 5.80 -12.14 -7.38
N ASN A 49 5.92 -11.06 -8.16
CA ASN A 49 7.20 -10.46 -8.52
C ASN A 49 7.04 -8.95 -8.76
N TYR A 50 8.14 -8.26 -9.04
CA TYR A 50 8.09 -6.88 -9.51
C TYR A 50 9.00 -6.68 -10.74
N GLU A 51 8.70 -5.66 -11.53
CA GLU A 51 9.46 -5.22 -12.69
C GLU A 51 9.65 -3.70 -12.66
N ILE A 52 10.88 -3.26 -12.91
CA ILE A 52 11.17 -1.85 -13.17
C ILE A 52 10.95 -1.64 -14.66
N VAL A 53 10.07 -0.71 -15.02
CA VAL A 53 9.64 -0.47 -16.39
C VAL A 53 9.94 0.95 -16.84
N ASP A 54 10.17 1.15 -18.14
CA ASP A 54 10.30 2.48 -18.74
C ASP A 54 9.08 3.32 -18.38
N ASP A 55 9.30 4.58 -18.02
CA ASP A 55 8.24 5.51 -17.58
C ASP A 55 7.10 5.64 -18.59
N LYS A 56 7.37 5.44 -19.88
CA LYS A 56 6.38 5.51 -20.94
C LYS A 56 5.46 4.29 -21.03
N LYS A 57 5.84 3.17 -20.39
CA LYS A 57 5.02 1.93 -20.39
C LYS A 57 3.73 2.11 -19.58
N LEU A 58 3.74 2.98 -18.58
CA LEU A 58 2.56 3.31 -17.77
C LEU A 58 2.04 4.71 -18.11
N SER A 59 0.75 4.96 -17.85
CA SER A 59 0.16 6.28 -18.05
C SER A 59 0.90 7.35 -17.21
N PRO A 60 0.89 8.64 -17.60
CA PRO A 60 1.55 9.70 -16.83
C PRO A 60 1.13 9.75 -15.36
N GLN A 61 -0.11 9.40 -15.04
CA GLN A 61 -0.67 9.43 -13.69
C GLN A 61 -0.41 8.15 -12.88
N THR A 62 0.04 7.08 -13.52
CA THR A 62 0.31 5.79 -12.86
C THR A 62 1.79 5.69 -12.51
N MET A 63 2.12 5.66 -11.25
CA MET A 63 3.50 5.61 -10.73
C MET A 63 3.99 4.16 -10.60
N ALA A 64 3.12 3.29 -10.12
CA ALA A 64 3.27 1.85 -10.07
C ALA A 64 1.90 1.20 -10.32
N ARG A 65 1.90 -0.09 -10.61
CA ARG A 65 0.67 -0.83 -10.89
C ARG A 65 0.84 -2.30 -10.51
N CYS A 66 -0.13 -2.85 -9.78
CA CYS A 66 -0.21 -4.29 -9.52
C CYS A 66 -1.16 -4.95 -10.54
N THR A 67 -0.69 -5.95 -11.25
CA THR A 67 -1.48 -6.69 -12.23
C THR A 67 -1.42 -8.19 -11.99
N PRO A 68 -2.52 -8.94 -12.24
CA PRO A 68 -2.49 -10.39 -12.18
C PRO A 68 -1.49 -10.96 -13.19
N ASN A 69 -0.74 -11.98 -12.76
CA ASN A 69 0.15 -12.75 -13.64
C ASN A 69 -0.63 -13.90 -14.28
N VAL A 70 -0.33 -14.23 -15.54
CA VAL A 70 -0.95 -15.36 -16.26
C VAL A 70 -0.64 -16.72 -15.63
N GLN A 71 0.43 -16.84 -14.87
CA GLN A 71 0.85 -18.05 -14.14
C GLN A 71 0.23 -18.15 -12.73
N GLY A 72 -0.59 -17.19 -12.36
CA GLY A 72 -1.06 -16.97 -10.99
C GLY A 72 -0.23 -15.89 -10.29
N GLY A 73 -0.70 -15.39 -9.13
CA GLY A 73 -0.05 -14.31 -8.41
C GLY A 73 -0.13 -12.95 -9.11
N PHE A 74 0.85 -12.07 -8.85
CA PHE A 74 0.84 -10.68 -9.29
C PHE A 74 2.23 -10.18 -9.71
N ILE A 75 2.25 -9.20 -10.60
CA ILE A 75 3.45 -8.43 -10.93
C ILE A 75 3.21 -6.97 -10.56
N ILE A 76 4.14 -6.39 -9.80
CA ILE A 76 4.18 -4.95 -9.53
C ILE A 76 5.07 -4.30 -10.59
N GLU A 77 4.49 -3.56 -11.51
CA GLU A 77 5.23 -2.73 -12.47
C GLU A 77 5.49 -1.36 -11.84
N ILE A 78 6.76 -0.94 -11.78
CA ILE A 78 7.18 0.32 -11.15
C ILE A 78 7.93 1.13 -12.20
N LYS A 79 7.56 2.39 -12.41
CA LYS A 79 8.33 3.29 -13.26
C LYS A 79 9.76 3.42 -12.77
N GLU A 80 10.72 3.42 -13.69
CA GLU A 80 12.15 3.57 -13.40
C GLU A 80 12.43 4.84 -12.58
N SER A 81 11.86 5.98 -12.96
CA SER A 81 12.01 7.24 -12.21
C SER A 81 11.50 7.16 -10.77
N ILE A 82 10.44 6.37 -10.52
CA ILE A 82 9.88 6.17 -9.19
C ILE A 82 10.78 5.25 -8.37
N TYR A 83 11.26 4.15 -8.95
CA TYR A 83 12.16 3.22 -8.26
C TYR A 83 13.49 3.89 -7.90
N VAL A 84 14.12 4.57 -8.84
CA VAL A 84 15.38 5.30 -8.63
C VAL A 84 15.21 6.40 -7.58
N GLY A 85 14.13 7.18 -7.64
CA GLY A 85 13.84 8.20 -6.63
C GLY A 85 13.57 7.63 -5.23
N ALA A 86 12.94 6.45 -5.14
CA ALA A 86 12.76 5.74 -3.87
C ALA A 86 14.09 5.19 -3.34
N TYR A 87 14.92 4.60 -4.21
CA TYR A 87 16.17 3.93 -3.84
C TYR A 87 17.28 4.95 -3.49
N GLU A 88 17.57 5.88 -4.39
CA GLU A 88 18.70 6.80 -4.20
C GLU A 88 18.39 7.99 -3.30
N LYS A 89 17.15 8.51 -3.38
CA LYS A 89 16.76 9.77 -2.71
C LYS A 89 15.80 9.56 -1.55
N GLN A 90 15.38 8.33 -1.30
CA GLN A 90 14.43 7.96 -0.23
C GLN A 90 13.15 8.84 -0.25
N ILE A 91 12.63 9.13 -1.46
CA ILE A 91 11.45 9.98 -1.62
C ILE A 91 10.24 9.28 -1.02
N GLY A 92 9.75 9.76 0.11
CA GLY A 92 8.66 9.12 0.87
C GLY A 92 7.35 8.95 0.10
N ALA A 93 7.05 9.83 -0.88
CA ALA A 93 5.90 9.64 -1.75
C ALA A 93 6.06 8.41 -2.66
N PHE A 94 7.27 8.16 -3.16
CA PHE A 94 7.59 7.04 -4.06
C PHE A 94 7.58 5.72 -3.30
N LEU A 95 8.13 5.69 -2.09
CA LEU A 95 7.99 4.56 -1.17
C LEU A 95 6.52 4.25 -0.88
N GLY A 96 5.68 5.30 -0.71
CA GLY A 96 4.24 5.14 -0.51
C GLY A 96 3.52 4.51 -1.70
N PHE A 97 3.88 4.84 -2.94
CA PHE A 97 3.30 4.22 -4.13
C PHE A 97 3.65 2.72 -4.20
N ILE A 98 4.91 2.37 -3.98
CA ILE A 98 5.36 0.97 -3.98
C ILE A 98 4.68 0.17 -2.86
N CYS A 99 4.63 0.72 -1.65
CA CYS A 99 3.96 0.07 -0.51
C CYS A 99 2.46 -0.16 -0.76
N HIS A 100 1.79 0.76 -1.47
CA HIS A 100 0.39 0.62 -1.85
C HIS A 100 0.16 -0.63 -2.71
N GLU A 101 1.01 -0.89 -3.70
CA GLU A 101 0.91 -2.07 -4.56
C GLU A 101 1.19 -3.38 -3.79
N ILE A 102 2.15 -3.37 -2.85
CA ILE A 102 2.38 -4.49 -1.93
C ILE A 102 1.14 -4.79 -1.09
N CYS A 103 0.42 -3.75 -0.65
CA CYS A 103 -0.81 -3.89 0.12
C CYS A 103 -1.94 -4.54 -0.69
N HIS A 104 -2.04 -4.28 -2.01
CA HIS A 104 -2.99 -4.98 -2.88
C HIS A 104 -2.73 -6.49 -2.88
N ILE A 105 -1.48 -6.92 -3.08
CA ILE A 105 -1.10 -8.34 -3.07
C ILE A 105 -1.47 -8.98 -1.72
N PHE A 106 -1.08 -8.36 -0.62
CA PHE A 106 -1.37 -8.89 0.71
C PHE A 106 -2.87 -9.03 0.96
N LEU A 107 -3.67 -8.01 0.68
CA LEU A 107 -5.12 -8.05 0.84
C LEU A 107 -5.75 -9.15 0.00
N PHE A 108 -5.32 -9.32 -1.25
CA PHE A 108 -5.78 -10.39 -2.11
C PHE A 108 -5.46 -11.77 -1.50
N CYS A 109 -4.23 -11.98 -1.03
CA CYS A 109 -3.79 -13.24 -0.42
C CYS A 109 -4.59 -13.62 0.83
N ILE A 110 -5.10 -12.63 1.59
CA ILE A 110 -5.97 -12.87 2.75
C ILE A 110 -7.47 -12.84 2.41
N GLY A 111 -7.80 -12.89 1.11
CA GLY A 111 -9.16 -13.10 0.60
C GLY A 111 -9.98 -11.83 0.40
N PHE A 112 -9.36 -10.66 0.21
CA PHE A 112 -10.03 -9.44 -0.25
C PHE A 112 -9.99 -9.38 -1.78
N THR A 113 -10.72 -10.28 -2.42
CA THR A 113 -10.79 -10.38 -3.88
C THR A 113 -11.83 -9.42 -4.45
N PRO A 114 -11.60 -8.86 -5.65
CA PRO A 114 -12.61 -8.08 -6.33
C PRO A 114 -13.89 -8.88 -6.58
N ILE A 115 -15.03 -8.24 -6.37
CA ILE A 115 -16.35 -8.77 -6.66
C ILE A 115 -16.84 -8.12 -7.95
N PHE A 116 -17.12 -8.93 -8.96
CA PHE A 116 -17.60 -8.47 -10.26
C PHE A 116 -19.12 -8.60 -10.33
N GLU A 117 -19.83 -7.63 -9.76
CA GLU A 117 -21.30 -7.55 -9.87
C GLU A 117 -21.68 -6.50 -10.92
N ARG A 118 -22.66 -6.85 -11.77
CA ARG A 118 -23.35 -5.89 -12.62
C ARG A 118 -24.52 -5.32 -11.84
N SER A 119 -24.33 -4.18 -11.22
CA SER A 119 -25.43 -3.38 -10.65
C SER A 119 -25.91 -2.35 -11.69
N PHE A 120 -27.22 -2.26 -11.90
CA PHE A 120 -27.84 -1.20 -12.69
C PHE A 120 -28.17 0.04 -11.85
N GLU A 121 -27.89 0.01 -10.56
CA GLU A 121 -28.07 1.11 -9.64
C GLU A 121 -26.80 1.93 -9.54
N ASN A 122 -26.91 3.26 -9.70
CA ASN A 122 -25.83 4.23 -9.51
C ASN A 122 -25.50 4.44 -8.01
N ASN A 123 -25.30 3.38 -7.27
CA ASN A 123 -24.88 3.50 -5.88
C ASN A 123 -23.34 3.69 -5.83
N GLU A 124 -22.91 4.82 -5.24
CA GLU A 124 -21.50 5.03 -4.97
C GLU A 124 -20.97 3.89 -4.08
N LEU A 125 -19.82 3.31 -4.47
CA LEU A 125 -19.18 2.24 -3.74
C LEU A 125 -18.78 2.73 -2.33
N PRO A 126 -19.28 2.12 -1.24
CA PRO A 126 -18.86 2.49 0.10
C PRO A 126 -17.35 2.32 0.28
N ALA A 127 -16.67 3.31 0.86
CA ALA A 127 -15.22 3.29 0.99
C ALA A 127 -14.67 1.99 1.63
N TYR A 128 -15.35 1.49 2.66
CA TYR A 128 -14.95 0.26 3.35
C TYR A 128 -15.14 -1.03 2.52
N CYS A 129 -15.79 -0.96 1.35
CA CYS A 129 -15.92 -2.02 0.35
C CYS A 129 -15.05 -1.79 -0.89
N SER A 130 -14.29 -0.69 -0.95
CA SER A 130 -13.43 -0.32 -2.08
C SER A 130 -12.06 -0.99 -1.95
N VAL A 131 -11.61 -1.69 -3.00
CA VAL A 131 -10.27 -2.28 -3.09
C VAL A 131 -9.19 -1.21 -2.92
N GLU A 132 -9.34 -0.09 -3.63
CA GLU A 132 -8.38 1.03 -3.58
C GLU A 132 -8.33 1.70 -2.20
N TRP A 133 -9.49 1.93 -1.58
CA TRP A 133 -9.51 2.52 -0.25
C TRP A 133 -8.88 1.58 0.80
N GLN A 134 -9.15 0.28 0.70
CA GLN A 134 -8.60 -0.71 1.64
C GLN A 134 -7.07 -0.78 1.53
N ALA A 135 -6.53 -0.85 0.30
CA ALA A 135 -5.09 -0.85 0.07
C ALA A 135 -4.42 0.45 0.56
N LYS A 136 -5.04 1.61 0.26
CA LYS A 136 -4.55 2.91 0.74
C LYS A 136 -4.58 3.02 2.26
N ALA A 137 -5.65 2.55 2.90
CA ALA A 137 -5.78 2.57 4.36
C ALA A 137 -4.80 1.60 5.03
N LEU A 138 -4.61 0.39 4.46
CA LEU A 138 -3.61 -0.57 4.95
C LEU A 138 -2.19 -0.01 4.81
N CYS A 139 -1.84 0.56 3.65
CA CYS A 139 -0.56 1.21 3.42
C CYS A 139 -0.26 2.28 4.49
N ALA A 140 -1.27 3.09 4.84
CA ALA A 140 -1.13 4.08 5.90
C ALA A 140 -0.88 3.43 7.28
N GLU A 141 -1.56 2.32 7.60
CA GLU A 141 -1.35 1.62 8.88
C GLU A 141 0.00 0.89 8.92
N VAL A 142 0.49 0.39 7.78
CA VAL A 142 1.79 -0.27 7.66
C VAL A 142 2.93 0.72 7.78
N MET A 143 2.90 1.82 7.02
CA MET A 143 4.00 2.79 6.97
C MET A 143 4.05 3.71 8.17
N ILE A 144 2.88 4.04 8.76
CA ILE A 144 2.75 4.97 9.88
C ILE A 144 1.86 4.34 10.94
N PRO A 145 2.40 3.49 11.83
CA PRO A 145 1.62 2.82 12.88
C PRO A 145 0.85 3.83 13.74
N TYR A 146 -0.46 3.59 13.89
CA TYR A 146 -1.37 4.58 14.51
C TYR A 146 -0.99 4.91 15.97
N GLU A 147 -0.76 3.90 16.79
CA GLU A 147 -0.54 4.10 18.21
C GLU A 147 0.78 4.81 18.50
N GLU A 148 1.82 4.53 17.73
CA GLU A 148 3.13 5.16 17.89
C GLU A 148 3.15 6.63 17.50
N THR A 149 2.40 6.97 16.46
CA THR A 149 2.42 8.31 15.90
C THR A 149 1.43 9.25 16.57
N LYS A 150 0.61 8.72 17.48
CA LYS A 150 -0.37 9.52 18.21
C LYS A 150 0.32 10.62 19.00
N GLY A 151 -0.05 11.86 18.72
CA GLY A 151 0.56 13.05 19.35
C GLY A 151 1.82 13.59 18.65
N MET A 152 2.42 12.87 17.70
CA MET A 152 3.60 13.36 16.96
C MET A 152 3.26 14.55 16.05
N SER A 153 4.24 15.40 15.80
CA SER A 153 4.13 16.46 14.79
C SER A 153 4.20 15.88 13.37
N VAL A 154 3.67 16.61 12.38
CA VAL A 154 3.77 16.20 10.96
C VAL A 154 5.25 16.03 10.56
N THR A 155 6.12 16.94 10.96
CA THR A 155 7.56 16.89 10.65
C THR A 155 8.22 15.68 11.29
N SER A 156 7.88 15.36 12.55
CA SER A 156 8.41 14.16 13.22
C SER A 156 7.98 12.87 12.52
N ILE A 157 6.72 12.77 12.09
CA ILE A 157 6.24 11.60 11.34
C ILE A 157 6.98 11.48 10.01
N GLU A 158 7.09 12.58 9.26
CA GLU A 158 7.77 12.63 7.97
C GLU A 158 9.22 12.12 8.09
N SER A 159 9.98 12.62 9.05
CA SER A 159 11.38 12.24 9.24
C SER A 159 11.57 10.84 9.81
N THR A 160 10.75 10.43 10.79
CA THR A 160 10.90 9.14 11.46
C THR A 160 10.47 7.95 10.59
N TYR A 161 9.41 8.15 9.80
CA TYR A 161 8.81 7.07 9.00
C TYR A 161 9.13 7.14 7.50
N HIS A 162 9.96 8.11 7.08
CA HIS A 162 10.36 8.31 5.69
C HIS A 162 9.16 8.41 4.73
N VAL A 163 8.14 9.16 5.13
CA VAL A 163 6.92 9.38 4.34
C VAL A 163 6.83 10.83 3.86
N SER A 164 5.97 11.08 2.86
CA SER A 164 5.73 12.45 2.41
C SER A 164 4.98 13.26 3.47
N LYS A 165 5.20 14.58 3.46
CA LYS A 165 4.48 15.53 4.31
C LYS A 165 2.95 15.44 4.15
N ALA A 166 2.48 15.20 2.92
CA ALA A 166 1.05 15.00 2.63
C ALA A 166 0.52 13.74 3.32
N PHE A 167 1.28 12.65 3.29
CA PHE A 167 0.93 11.39 3.93
C PHE A 167 0.88 11.55 5.47
N ALA A 168 1.90 12.18 6.05
CA ALA A 168 1.93 12.48 7.49
C ALA A 168 0.75 13.37 7.94
N ARG A 169 0.38 14.39 7.15
CA ARG A 169 -0.80 15.23 7.42
C ARG A 169 -2.10 14.43 7.40
N ASN A 170 -2.27 13.55 6.42
CA ASN A 170 -3.47 12.72 6.32
C ASN A 170 -3.56 11.75 7.51
N ARG A 171 -2.44 11.18 7.95
CA ARG A 171 -2.41 10.35 9.16
C ARG A 171 -2.91 11.12 10.40
N LYS A 172 -2.42 12.34 10.55
CA LYS A 172 -2.78 13.19 11.71
C LYS A 172 -4.26 13.56 11.78
N LYS A 173 -4.95 13.66 10.65
CA LYS A 173 -6.40 13.93 10.63
C LYS A 173 -7.22 12.81 11.28
N LEU A 174 -6.75 11.57 11.20
CA LEU A 174 -7.46 10.41 11.75
C LEU A 174 -7.43 10.33 13.29
N TRP A 175 -6.60 11.12 13.97
CA TRP A 175 -6.58 11.15 15.44
C TRP A 175 -7.65 12.03 16.05
N LYS A 176 -8.37 12.77 15.23
CA LYS A 176 -9.46 13.67 15.67
C LYS A 176 -10.84 12.99 15.62
N GLU A 177 -10.86 11.77 15.10
CA GLU A 177 -12.03 10.89 15.07
C GLU A 177 -11.96 9.88 16.23
#